data_ccf2fb46a0480f9afa29f1804dee25d6
#
_entry.id   ccf2fb46a0480f9afa29f1804dee25d6
#
_cell.length_a   1.000
_cell.length_b   1.000
_cell.length_c   1.000
_cell.angle_alpha   90.00
_cell.angle_beta   90.00
_cell.angle_gamma   90.00
#
_symmetry.space_group_name_H-M   'P 1'
#
loop_
_entity.id
_entity.type
_entity.pdbx_description
1 polymer ?
#
loop_
_entity_poly.entity_id
_entity_poly.type
_entity_poly.pdbx_seq_one_letter_code
_entity_poly.pdbx_strand_id
1 'polypeptide(L)'
;MKIVLIDNYDSFTFNVYHYLKNLKCTVKVLRNDKFTLEQIKNFDKIVISPGPGNPDSAGKCLDLIKYFYKQKPILGICLGHQALAQTFGAKIIKAKKLMHGKTSKILINKKKAIFKGLPNTIEATRYHSLIVDKKTLNKSFEITAQTMDNIIMAIQHESLPLFGIQFHPESYKTKYGQEIINNFIKL
;
A
#
# COMPACT_ATOMS: atom_id res chain seq x y z
N MET A 1 -11.69 -14.56 6.92
CA MET A 1 -10.65 -13.57 7.27
C MET A 1 -11.30 -12.21 7.45
N LYS A 2 -11.03 -11.54 8.57
CA LYS A 2 -11.54 -10.19 8.89
C LYS A 2 -10.49 -9.14 8.56
N ILE A 3 -10.83 -8.18 7.73
CA ILE A 3 -9.91 -7.13 7.29
C ILE A 3 -10.48 -5.77 7.67
N VAL A 4 -9.64 -4.92 8.24
CA VAL A 4 -9.95 -3.50 8.35
C VAL A 4 -9.32 -2.76 7.16
N LEU A 5 -10.13 -1.98 6.47
CA LEU A 5 -9.70 -1.05 5.44
C LEU A 5 -9.79 0.36 5.99
N ILE A 6 -8.63 0.99 6.18
CA ILE A 6 -8.56 2.39 6.63
C ILE A 6 -8.75 3.29 5.42
N ASP A 7 -9.78 4.12 5.49
CA ASP A 7 -10.16 5.03 4.42
C ASP A 7 -9.58 6.43 4.68
N ASN A 8 -8.67 6.84 3.83
CA ASN A 8 -8.06 8.16 3.84
C ASN A 8 -8.90 9.21 3.08
N TYR A 9 -10.22 9.08 3.10
CA TYR A 9 -11.14 9.98 2.40
C TYR A 9 -10.91 9.98 0.88
N ASP A 10 -10.68 8.78 0.32
CA ASP A 10 -10.32 8.58 -1.07
C ASP A 10 -11.46 7.93 -1.86
N SER A 11 -11.69 8.42 -3.08
CA SER A 11 -12.74 7.88 -3.96
C SER A 11 -12.47 6.42 -4.41
N PHE A 12 -11.22 5.98 -4.41
CA PHE A 12 -10.83 4.61 -4.79
C PHE A 12 -10.87 3.62 -3.62
N THR A 13 -11.13 4.06 -2.38
CA THR A 13 -11.23 3.16 -1.22
C THR A 13 -12.23 2.04 -1.46
N PHE A 14 -13.38 2.35 -2.05
CA PHE A 14 -14.41 1.34 -2.30
C PHE A 14 -14.05 0.38 -3.44
N ASN A 15 -13.17 0.73 -4.37
CA ASN A 15 -12.62 -0.22 -5.33
C ASN A 15 -11.74 -1.27 -4.62
N VAL A 16 -10.90 -0.85 -3.67
CA VAL A 16 -10.14 -1.75 -2.80
C VAL A 16 -11.08 -2.64 -1.99
N TYR A 17 -12.15 -2.05 -1.42
CA TYR A 17 -13.18 -2.79 -0.69
C TYR A 17 -13.80 -3.89 -1.57
N HIS A 18 -14.22 -3.58 -2.80
CA HIS A 18 -14.80 -4.56 -3.71
C HIS A 18 -13.83 -5.69 -4.07
N TYR A 19 -12.54 -5.39 -4.29
CA TYR A 19 -11.54 -6.44 -4.52
C TYR A 19 -11.43 -7.38 -3.32
N LEU A 20 -11.37 -6.85 -2.09
CA LEU A 20 -11.33 -7.66 -0.87
C LEU A 20 -12.61 -8.48 -0.68
N LYS A 21 -13.78 -7.92 -1.00
CA LYS A 21 -15.09 -8.64 -0.94
C LYS A 21 -15.15 -9.78 -1.96
N ASN A 22 -14.65 -9.57 -3.18
CA ASN A 22 -14.59 -10.62 -4.21
C ASN A 22 -13.69 -11.80 -3.77
N LEU A 23 -12.70 -11.54 -2.90
CA LEU A 23 -11.86 -12.56 -2.27
C LEU A 23 -12.50 -13.18 -1.02
N LYS A 24 -13.81 -12.99 -0.81
CA LYS A 24 -14.60 -13.54 0.30
C LYS A 24 -14.13 -13.09 1.69
N CYS A 25 -13.50 -11.93 1.79
CA CYS A 25 -13.11 -11.34 3.06
C CYS A 25 -14.30 -10.65 3.74
N THR A 26 -14.33 -10.67 5.07
CA THR A 26 -15.19 -9.80 5.88
C THR A 26 -14.46 -8.48 6.06
N VAL A 27 -14.93 -7.41 5.41
CA VAL A 27 -14.24 -6.12 5.39
C VAL A 27 -15.03 -5.08 6.16
N LYS A 28 -14.37 -4.37 7.06
CA LYS A 28 -14.89 -3.16 7.71
C LYS A 28 -14.08 -1.95 7.26
N VAL A 29 -14.75 -0.95 6.74
CA VAL A 29 -14.14 0.35 6.37
C VAL A 29 -14.24 1.29 7.55
N LEU A 30 -13.13 1.93 7.92
CA LEU A 30 -13.06 2.93 8.98
C LEU A 30 -12.29 4.15 8.47
N ARG A 31 -12.84 5.34 8.70
CA ARG A 31 -12.15 6.60 8.38
C ARG A 31 -10.87 6.74 9.20
N ASN A 32 -9.81 7.30 8.61
CA ASN A 32 -8.47 7.38 9.20
C ASN A 32 -8.41 8.18 10.52
N ASP A 33 -9.42 8.99 10.82
CA ASP A 33 -9.55 9.79 12.04
C ASP A 33 -10.64 9.28 13.00
N LYS A 34 -11.47 8.29 12.58
CA LYS A 34 -12.69 7.85 13.28
C LYS A 34 -12.60 6.43 13.85
N PHE A 35 -11.43 6.00 14.30
CA PHE A 35 -11.26 4.70 14.95
C PHE A 35 -10.41 4.81 16.22
N THR A 36 -10.48 3.78 17.06
CA THR A 36 -9.54 3.53 18.14
C THR A 36 -8.68 2.32 17.83
N LEU A 37 -7.46 2.27 18.37
CA LEU A 37 -6.58 1.10 18.18
C LEU A 37 -7.21 -0.19 18.71
N GLU A 38 -8.02 -0.09 19.76
CA GLU A 38 -8.76 -1.23 20.33
C GLU A 38 -9.71 -1.87 19.32
N GLN A 39 -10.42 -1.05 18.54
CA GLN A 39 -11.32 -1.55 17.49
C GLN A 39 -10.59 -2.36 16.40
N ILE A 40 -9.30 -2.11 16.19
CA ILE A 40 -8.49 -2.78 15.16
C ILE A 40 -7.97 -4.15 15.63
N LYS A 41 -7.89 -4.40 16.94
CA LYS A 41 -7.32 -5.66 17.49
C LYS A 41 -8.00 -6.92 16.97
N ASN A 42 -9.30 -6.87 16.71
CA ASN A 42 -10.11 -8.03 16.28
C ASN A 42 -10.06 -8.34 14.79
N PHE A 43 -9.24 -7.61 14.01
CA PHE A 43 -9.04 -7.87 12.58
C PHE A 43 -7.75 -8.67 12.35
N ASP A 44 -7.78 -9.54 11.33
CA ASP A 44 -6.63 -10.38 10.99
C ASP A 44 -5.55 -9.58 10.26
N LYS A 45 -5.96 -8.65 9.38
CA LYS A 45 -5.05 -7.83 8.55
C LYS A 45 -5.55 -6.39 8.42
N ILE A 46 -4.62 -5.50 8.12
CA ILE A 46 -4.86 -4.07 7.93
C ILE A 46 -4.54 -3.71 6.48
N VAL A 47 -5.45 -3.00 5.82
CA VAL A 47 -5.20 -2.35 4.53
C VAL A 47 -5.39 -0.86 4.72
N ILE A 48 -4.42 -0.05 4.28
CA ILE A 48 -4.48 1.42 4.35
C ILE A 48 -4.65 1.92 2.92
N SER A 49 -5.75 2.63 2.67
CA SER A 49 -6.16 3.08 1.34
C SER A 49 -5.23 4.16 0.76
N PRO A 50 -5.34 4.42 -0.56
CA PRO A 50 -4.93 5.71 -1.12
C PRO A 50 -5.58 6.88 -0.39
N GLY A 51 -5.09 8.09 -0.65
CA GLY A 51 -5.68 9.29 -0.10
C GLY A 51 -4.98 10.57 -0.56
N PRO A 52 -5.58 11.73 -0.34
CA PRO A 52 -4.99 13.03 -0.63
C PRO A 52 -3.92 13.41 0.40
N GLY A 53 -3.12 14.42 0.05
CA GLY A 53 -2.13 15.02 0.94
C GLY A 53 -0.87 14.18 1.13
N ASN A 54 -0.40 14.09 2.36
CA ASN A 54 0.81 13.38 2.77
C ASN A 54 0.55 12.57 4.05
N PRO A 55 1.49 11.70 4.48
CA PRO A 55 1.29 10.88 5.67
C PRO A 55 1.04 11.65 6.96
N ASP A 56 1.59 12.86 7.12
CA ASP A 56 1.38 13.67 8.33
C ASP A 56 -0.07 14.15 8.44
N SER A 57 -0.77 14.29 7.31
CA SER A 57 -2.18 14.64 7.26
C SER A 57 -3.13 13.43 7.16
N ALA A 58 -2.61 12.20 7.24
CA ALA A 58 -3.38 10.97 7.09
C ALA A 58 -4.03 10.49 8.42
N GLY A 59 -4.48 11.41 9.25
CA GLY A 59 -5.15 11.09 10.52
C GLY A 59 -4.29 10.20 11.43
N LYS A 60 -4.83 9.06 11.84
CA LYS A 60 -4.17 8.12 12.76
C LYS A 60 -3.36 7.02 12.06
N CYS A 61 -3.08 7.14 10.75
CA CYS A 61 -2.39 6.08 9.99
C CYS A 61 -0.98 5.77 10.53
N LEU A 62 -0.19 6.81 10.86
CA LEU A 62 1.16 6.61 11.41
C LEU A 62 1.12 5.89 12.77
N ASP A 63 0.21 6.28 13.66
CA ASP A 63 0.06 5.67 14.98
C ASP A 63 -0.46 4.22 14.88
N LEU A 64 -1.38 3.97 13.95
CA LEU A 64 -1.86 2.62 13.66
C LEU A 64 -0.71 1.70 13.21
N ILE A 65 0.13 2.17 12.29
CA ILE A 65 1.29 1.39 11.82
C ILE A 65 2.26 1.14 12.96
N LYS A 66 2.64 2.18 13.73
CA LYS A 66 3.53 2.07 14.90
C LYS A 66 3.03 1.05 15.93
N TYR A 67 1.71 0.97 16.12
CA TYR A 67 1.14 0.06 17.09
C TYR A 67 1.08 -1.40 16.59
N PHE A 68 0.71 -1.62 15.32
CA PHE A 68 0.40 -2.96 14.81
C PHE A 68 1.48 -3.61 13.94
N TYR A 69 2.58 -2.94 13.58
CA TYR A 69 3.57 -3.45 12.63
C TYR A 69 4.21 -4.80 13.01
N LYS A 70 4.31 -5.12 14.31
CA LYS A 70 4.79 -6.44 14.81
C LYS A 70 3.68 -7.46 14.99
N GLN A 71 2.42 -7.04 14.95
CA GLN A 71 1.29 -7.87 15.36
C GLN A 71 0.44 -8.34 14.19
N LYS A 72 0.39 -7.57 13.11
CA LYS A 72 -0.53 -7.81 12.00
C LYS A 72 0.10 -7.54 10.66
N PRO A 73 -0.26 -8.34 9.62
CA PRO A 73 0.05 -7.99 8.25
C PRO A 73 -0.58 -6.64 7.85
N ILE A 74 0.23 -5.76 7.24
CA ILE A 74 -0.21 -4.44 6.80
C ILE A 74 0.11 -4.27 5.32
N LEU A 75 -0.89 -3.86 4.52
CA LEU A 75 -0.74 -3.40 3.15
C LEU A 75 -1.09 -1.91 3.06
N GLY A 76 -0.12 -1.08 2.71
CA GLY A 76 -0.34 0.33 2.39
C GLY A 76 -0.40 0.57 0.89
N ILE A 77 -1.42 1.28 0.41
CA ILE A 77 -1.61 1.63 -1.00
C ILE A 77 -1.48 3.14 -1.16
N CYS A 78 -0.63 3.59 -2.07
CA CYS A 78 -0.35 4.99 -2.40
C CYS A 78 0.01 5.81 -1.14
N LEU A 79 -0.92 6.58 -0.57
CA LEU A 79 -0.72 7.28 0.71
C LEU A 79 -0.37 6.31 1.85
N GLY A 80 -1.02 5.15 1.90
CA GLY A 80 -0.71 4.10 2.88
C GLY A 80 0.71 3.54 2.74
N HIS A 81 1.24 3.39 1.52
CA HIS A 81 2.63 3.02 1.25
C HIS A 81 3.61 4.09 1.80
N GLN A 82 3.30 5.36 1.54
CA GLN A 82 4.10 6.47 2.02
C GLN A 82 4.08 6.55 3.55
N ALA A 83 2.91 6.35 4.18
CA ALA A 83 2.77 6.30 5.63
C ALA A 83 3.58 5.14 6.23
N LEU A 84 3.56 3.95 5.59
CA LEU A 84 4.38 2.83 6.01
C LEU A 84 5.87 3.18 5.96
N ALA A 85 6.35 3.70 4.85
CA ALA A 85 7.76 4.08 4.70
C ALA A 85 8.18 5.18 5.70
N GLN A 86 7.33 6.21 5.89
CA GLN A 86 7.59 7.31 6.81
C GLN A 86 7.63 6.86 8.27
N THR A 87 6.78 5.91 8.67
CA THR A 87 6.79 5.34 10.02
C THR A 87 8.15 4.73 10.37
N PHE A 88 8.88 4.23 9.38
CA PHE A 88 10.24 3.69 9.54
C PHE A 88 11.34 4.68 9.15
N GLY A 89 11.04 5.98 9.11
CA GLY A 89 12.02 7.06 8.96
C GLY A 89 12.32 7.52 7.54
N ALA A 90 11.65 6.97 6.52
CA ALA A 90 11.83 7.45 5.15
C ALA A 90 11.21 8.85 4.96
N LYS A 91 11.86 9.68 4.18
CA LYS A 91 11.32 10.98 3.76
C LYS A 91 10.38 10.82 2.58
N ILE A 92 9.30 11.58 2.59
CA ILE A 92 8.37 11.67 1.47
C ILE A 92 8.65 12.98 0.75
N ILE A 93 8.96 12.89 -0.54
CA ILE A 93 9.41 14.02 -1.36
C ILE A 93 8.53 14.19 -2.60
N LYS A 94 8.57 15.37 -3.20
CA LYS A 94 7.88 15.63 -4.47
C LYS A 94 8.50 14.81 -5.61
N ALA A 95 7.67 14.16 -6.39
CA ALA A 95 8.10 13.49 -7.61
C ALA A 95 8.50 14.52 -8.68
N LYS A 96 9.48 14.19 -9.52
CA LYS A 96 9.87 15.05 -10.65
C LYS A 96 8.74 15.28 -11.65
N LYS A 97 7.82 14.31 -11.79
CA LYS A 97 6.65 14.39 -12.67
C LYS A 97 5.38 14.04 -11.89
N LEU A 98 4.36 14.87 -12.05
CA LEU A 98 3.02 14.57 -11.55
C LEU A 98 2.42 13.40 -12.35
N MET A 99 1.94 12.39 -11.65
CA MET A 99 1.22 11.27 -12.23
C MET A 99 -0.25 11.36 -11.82
N HIS A 100 -1.14 11.47 -12.81
CA HIS A 100 -2.58 11.51 -12.56
C HIS A 100 -3.29 10.66 -13.63
N GLY A 101 -3.74 9.47 -13.23
CA GLY A 101 -4.44 8.53 -14.11
C GLY A 101 -3.60 7.94 -15.25
N LYS A 102 -2.28 8.10 -15.18
CA LYS A 102 -1.34 7.59 -16.21
C LYS A 102 -0.85 6.19 -15.83
N THR A 103 -0.74 5.33 -16.81
CA THR A 103 -0.11 4.02 -16.65
C THR A 103 1.41 4.11 -16.83
N SER A 104 2.12 3.20 -16.20
CA SER A 104 3.57 3.04 -16.36
C SER A 104 3.94 1.56 -16.34
N LYS A 105 4.98 1.21 -17.08
CA LYS A 105 5.63 -0.09 -16.93
C LYS A 105 6.41 -0.12 -15.62
N ILE A 106 6.16 -1.12 -14.81
CA ILE A 106 6.75 -1.31 -13.49
C ILE A 106 7.47 -2.64 -13.48
N LEU A 107 8.76 -2.59 -13.19
CA LEU A 107 9.59 -3.78 -12.95
C LEU A 107 9.28 -4.30 -11.57
N ILE A 108 8.96 -5.59 -11.44
CA ILE A 108 8.64 -6.23 -10.17
C ILE A 108 9.54 -7.41 -9.89
N ASN A 109 9.84 -7.65 -8.62
CA ASN A 109 10.50 -8.86 -8.18
C ASN A 109 9.45 -9.95 -7.90
N LYS A 110 9.18 -10.78 -8.90
CA LYS A 110 8.18 -11.88 -8.83
C LYS A 110 8.46 -12.96 -7.78
N LYS A 111 9.66 -12.99 -7.18
CA LYS A 111 9.99 -13.90 -6.09
C LYS A 111 9.45 -13.41 -4.74
N LYS A 112 9.03 -12.13 -4.67
CA LYS A 112 8.51 -11.53 -3.44
C LYS A 112 7.02 -11.80 -3.27
N ALA A 113 6.61 -11.92 -2.01
CA ALA A 113 5.32 -12.47 -1.58
C ALA A 113 4.11 -11.96 -2.37
N ILE A 114 3.88 -10.65 -2.40
CA ILE A 114 2.70 -10.06 -3.05
C ILE A 114 2.78 -10.08 -4.59
N PHE A 115 3.95 -10.32 -5.17
CA PHE A 115 4.19 -10.40 -6.62
C PHE A 115 4.39 -11.83 -7.13
N LYS A 116 4.23 -12.83 -6.27
CA LYS A 116 4.39 -14.24 -6.64
C LYS A 116 3.44 -14.62 -7.79
N GLY A 117 3.98 -15.26 -8.82
CA GLY A 117 3.21 -15.73 -9.96
C GLY A 117 2.96 -14.68 -11.05
N LEU A 118 3.41 -13.43 -10.87
CA LEU A 118 3.24 -12.38 -11.86
C LEU A 118 4.45 -12.32 -12.84
N PRO A 119 4.27 -11.66 -14.01
CA PRO A 119 5.40 -11.42 -14.94
C PRO A 119 6.38 -10.41 -14.32
N ASN A 120 7.62 -10.35 -14.83
CA ASN A 120 8.66 -9.43 -14.35
C ASN A 120 8.30 -7.94 -14.55
N THR A 121 7.39 -7.64 -15.46
CA THR A 121 6.93 -6.29 -15.78
C THR A 121 5.42 -6.27 -15.84
N ILE A 122 4.81 -5.32 -15.16
CA ILE A 122 3.37 -5.07 -15.21
C ILE A 122 3.10 -3.63 -15.64
N GLU A 123 1.91 -3.39 -16.18
CA GLU A 123 1.40 -2.04 -16.40
C GLU A 123 0.48 -1.66 -15.24
N ALA A 124 0.74 -0.52 -14.60
CA ALA A 124 -0.05 -0.07 -13.45
C ALA A 124 -0.33 1.42 -13.48
N THR A 125 -1.50 1.78 -12.94
CA THR A 125 -1.99 3.17 -12.86
C THR A 125 -1.37 3.89 -11.67
N ARG A 126 -1.01 5.16 -11.88
CA ARG A 126 -0.39 6.03 -10.89
C ARG A 126 -1.18 7.33 -10.74
N TYR A 127 -1.41 7.73 -9.47
CA TYR A 127 -2.10 8.97 -9.08
C TYR A 127 -1.34 9.65 -7.95
N HIS A 128 -0.06 10.01 -8.16
CA HIS A 128 0.73 10.58 -7.07
C HIS A 128 1.64 11.71 -7.53
N SER A 129 1.81 12.70 -6.68
CA SER A 129 2.80 13.78 -6.77
C SER A 129 3.93 13.62 -5.76
N LEU A 130 3.78 12.71 -4.79
CA LEU A 130 4.76 12.40 -3.75
C LEU A 130 5.28 10.98 -3.94
N ILE A 131 6.52 10.77 -3.51
CA ILE A 131 7.22 9.48 -3.55
C ILE A 131 8.08 9.29 -2.31
N VAL A 132 8.40 8.06 -1.99
CA VAL A 132 9.41 7.72 -0.98
C VAL A 132 10.80 8.06 -1.52
N ASP A 133 11.58 8.83 -0.76
CA ASP A 133 12.98 9.09 -1.09
C ASP A 133 13.82 7.82 -0.87
N LYS A 134 14.30 7.26 -1.97
CA LYS A 134 15.12 6.05 -1.97
C LYS A 134 16.35 6.12 -1.06
N LYS A 135 16.94 7.33 -0.90
CA LYS A 135 18.14 7.53 -0.07
C LYS A 135 17.88 7.39 1.42
N THR A 136 16.62 7.57 1.83
CA THR A 136 16.20 7.54 3.24
C THR A 136 15.40 6.30 3.60
N LEU A 137 15.13 5.40 2.63
CA LEU A 137 14.42 4.16 2.90
C LEU A 137 15.21 3.32 3.92
N ASN A 138 14.51 2.88 4.98
CA ASN A 138 15.12 2.04 6.01
C ASN A 138 15.63 0.72 5.41
N LYS A 139 16.81 0.30 5.82
CA LYS A 139 17.48 -0.93 5.33
C LYS A 139 16.71 -2.22 5.60
N SER A 140 15.76 -2.21 6.54
CA SER A 140 14.85 -3.33 6.78
C SER A 140 13.79 -3.51 5.68
N PHE A 141 13.70 -2.58 4.72
CA PHE A 141 12.80 -2.70 3.58
C PHE A 141 13.57 -2.97 2.29
N GLU A 142 13.11 -3.97 1.56
CA GLU A 142 13.50 -4.20 0.18
C GLU A 142 12.59 -3.43 -0.78
N ILE A 143 13.17 -2.90 -1.85
CA ILE A 143 12.42 -2.38 -2.99
C ILE A 143 12.00 -3.57 -3.86
N THR A 144 10.71 -3.88 -3.88
CA THR A 144 10.18 -5.03 -4.61
C THR A 144 9.55 -4.67 -5.95
N ALA A 145 9.33 -3.38 -6.22
CA ALA A 145 8.95 -2.86 -7.52
C ALA A 145 9.47 -1.45 -7.74
N GLN A 146 9.80 -1.12 -8.99
CA GLN A 146 10.24 0.22 -9.39
C GLN A 146 9.92 0.51 -10.85
N THR A 147 9.86 1.80 -11.19
CA THR A 147 9.78 2.25 -12.59
C THR A 147 11.13 2.12 -13.29
N MET A 148 11.16 2.27 -14.62
CA MET A 148 12.40 2.27 -15.41
C MET A 148 13.36 3.41 -15.00
N ASP A 149 12.82 4.52 -14.50
CA ASP A 149 13.57 5.67 -13.96
C ASP A 149 13.81 5.57 -12.44
N ASN A 150 13.76 4.35 -11.89
CA ASN A 150 14.11 3.99 -10.51
C ASN A 150 13.26 4.65 -9.41
N ILE A 151 12.03 5.06 -9.70
CA ILE A 151 11.08 5.48 -8.66
C ILE A 151 10.54 4.23 -7.96
N ILE A 152 10.57 4.23 -6.62
CA ILE A 152 10.04 3.14 -5.80
C ILE A 152 8.53 3.01 -6.06
N MET A 153 8.11 1.80 -6.43
CA MET A 153 6.71 1.46 -6.69
C MET A 153 6.18 0.41 -5.71
N ALA A 154 7.04 -0.34 -5.05
CA ALA A 154 6.66 -1.17 -3.91
C ALA A 154 7.84 -1.44 -3.00
N ILE A 155 7.52 -1.62 -1.72
CA ILE A 155 8.45 -2.03 -0.66
C ILE A 155 7.87 -3.20 0.13
N GLN A 156 8.74 -4.04 0.66
CA GLN A 156 8.41 -5.12 1.57
C GLN A 156 9.43 -5.14 2.71
N HIS A 157 8.97 -5.27 3.95
CA HIS A 157 9.88 -5.48 5.08
C HIS A 157 10.50 -6.88 5.00
N GLU A 158 11.78 -7.02 5.34
CA GLU A 158 12.53 -8.27 5.19
C GLU A 158 11.98 -9.42 6.04
N SER A 159 11.53 -9.15 7.26
CA SER A 159 11.11 -10.16 8.24
C SER A 159 9.67 -10.02 8.73
N LEU A 160 9.04 -8.86 8.56
CA LEU A 160 7.67 -8.60 8.99
C LEU A 160 6.71 -8.58 7.79
N PRO A 161 5.45 -8.95 7.97
CA PRO A 161 4.45 -8.94 6.90
C PRO A 161 3.93 -7.53 6.58
N LEU A 162 4.86 -6.63 6.22
CA LEU A 162 4.58 -5.23 5.90
C LEU A 162 4.87 -4.97 4.43
N PHE A 163 3.88 -4.46 3.72
CA PHE A 163 3.91 -4.25 2.28
C PHE A 163 3.41 -2.85 1.93
N GLY A 164 4.10 -2.18 1.04
CA GLY A 164 3.67 -0.90 0.51
C GLY A 164 3.68 -0.90 -1.01
N ILE A 165 2.61 -0.38 -1.64
CA ILE A 165 2.45 -0.25 -3.08
C ILE A 165 2.15 1.21 -3.42
N GLN A 166 3.00 1.86 -4.23
CA GLN A 166 2.81 3.27 -4.62
C GLN A 166 1.77 3.43 -5.72
N PHE A 167 1.64 2.46 -6.63
CA PHE A 167 0.63 2.46 -7.68
C PHE A 167 -0.74 1.98 -7.13
N HIS A 168 -1.78 2.08 -7.96
CA HIS A 168 -3.16 1.74 -7.60
C HIS A 168 -3.54 0.36 -8.15
N PRO A 169 -3.44 -0.72 -7.34
CA PRO A 169 -3.82 -2.07 -7.76
C PRO A 169 -5.32 -2.20 -8.02
N GLU A 170 -6.14 -1.35 -7.38
CA GLU A 170 -7.60 -1.33 -7.51
C GLU A 170 -8.10 -0.63 -8.78
N SER A 171 -7.21 -0.01 -9.55
CA SER A 171 -7.56 0.63 -10.82
C SER A 171 -7.78 -0.42 -11.91
N TYR A 172 -8.84 -0.28 -12.70
CA TYR A 172 -9.16 -1.17 -13.82
C TYR A 172 -8.06 -1.24 -14.90
N LYS A 173 -7.22 -0.19 -15.01
CA LYS A 173 -6.06 -0.16 -15.92
C LYS A 173 -4.81 -0.83 -15.33
N THR A 174 -4.84 -1.25 -14.07
CA THR A 174 -3.72 -1.98 -13.47
C THR A 174 -3.91 -3.46 -13.73
N LYS A 175 -3.09 -4.02 -14.64
CA LYS A 175 -3.06 -5.46 -14.84
C LYS A 175 -2.57 -6.16 -13.56
N TYR A 176 -3.17 -7.29 -13.23
CA TYR A 176 -2.81 -8.11 -12.06
C TYR A 176 -3.06 -7.45 -10.69
N GLY A 177 -3.85 -6.37 -10.63
CA GLY A 177 -4.11 -5.69 -9.35
C GLY A 177 -4.85 -6.58 -8.36
N GLN A 178 -5.80 -7.36 -8.83
CA GLN A 178 -6.55 -8.31 -7.99
C GLN A 178 -5.67 -9.46 -7.50
N GLU A 179 -4.75 -9.96 -8.33
CA GLU A 179 -3.78 -10.99 -7.97
C GLU A 179 -2.82 -10.52 -6.89
N ILE A 180 -2.36 -9.26 -6.96
CA ILE A 180 -1.49 -8.66 -5.95
C ILE A 180 -2.20 -8.62 -4.60
N ILE A 181 -3.46 -8.14 -4.57
CA ILE A 181 -4.26 -8.10 -3.35
C ILE A 181 -4.54 -9.53 -2.85
N ASN A 182 -4.86 -10.48 -3.76
CA ASN A 182 -5.08 -11.88 -3.39
C ASN A 182 -3.82 -12.51 -2.79
N ASN A 183 -2.64 -12.22 -3.32
CA ASN A 183 -1.38 -12.69 -2.76
C ASN A 183 -1.17 -12.17 -1.32
N PHE A 184 -1.47 -10.88 -1.07
CA PHE A 184 -1.44 -10.35 0.30
C PHE A 184 -2.45 -11.05 1.23
N ILE A 185 -3.65 -11.37 0.74
CA ILE A 185 -4.67 -12.05 1.54
C ILE A 185 -4.23 -13.47 1.91
N LYS A 186 -3.49 -14.16 1.05
CA LYS A 186 -3.03 -15.54 1.25
C LYS A 186 -1.80 -15.68 2.17
N LEU A 187 -1.16 -14.59 2.55
CA LEU A 187 -0.09 -14.62 3.56
C LEU A 187 -0.66 -14.86 4.94
#